data_d4e93398e6c3c06fd7a68ff2f1f6ab64
#
_entry.id   d4e93398e6c3c06fd7a68ff2f1f6ab64
#
_cell.length_a   1.000
_cell.length_b   1.000
_cell.length_c   1.000
_cell.angle_alpha   90.00
_cell.angle_beta   90.00
_cell.angle_gamma   90.00
#
_symmetry.space_group_name_H-M   'P 1'
#
loop_
_entity.id
_entity.type
_entity.pdbx_description
1 polymer ?
#
loop_
_entity_poly.entity_id
_entity_poly.type
_entity_poly.pdbx_seq_one_letter_code
_entity_poly.pdbx_strand_id
1 'polypeptide(L)'
;IHTTPGHEYHEYFETNIKGAENICNFARENNVVTIIFTSSIAPYGAWEEEKTEDSLPLPTSAYGSSKLVAEEIHKRWQAEKPNERKLIILRPGVVFGKDEGGNFTRLYSAMNSGRFFYPGRKDTKKAVIYVKDLAHLMVEMAEKEKPGVHLYNTVYAPIHTIEEICKTMAKVTGVKEPKITVPASVLKIGASTICGIGKLIGKSFEGIHPDRVKKLMISTNINGQKLLANGYRLNFSLEEAISDWYKDSNLKELK
;
A
#
# COMPACT_ATOMS: atom_id res chain seq x y z
N ILE A 1 4.63 2.05 -12.11
CA ILE A 1 4.02 0.73 -12.29
C ILE A 1 3.83 0.06 -10.93
N HIS A 2 2.75 -0.64 -10.74
CA HIS A 2 2.30 -1.20 -9.47
C HIS A 2 2.30 -2.73 -9.52
N THR A 3 2.09 -3.43 -8.38
CA THR A 3 1.98 -4.90 -8.28
C THR A 3 0.72 -5.46 -8.95
N THR A 4 0.34 -4.98 -10.12
CA THR A 4 -0.81 -5.51 -10.85
C THR A 4 -0.44 -6.87 -11.45
N PRO A 5 -1.29 -7.90 -11.36
CA PRO A 5 -1.02 -9.17 -12.04
C PRO A 5 -0.77 -8.97 -13.53
N GLY A 6 0.21 -9.64 -14.09
CA GLY A 6 0.52 -9.61 -15.50
C GLY A 6 1.67 -8.70 -15.94
N HIS A 7 2.33 -8.00 -15.01
CA HIS A 7 3.56 -7.26 -15.33
C HIS A 7 4.78 -8.17 -15.35
N GLU A 8 5.60 -8.03 -16.39
CA GLU A 8 6.88 -8.70 -16.52
C GLU A 8 7.96 -8.00 -15.68
N TYR A 9 9.03 -8.73 -15.33
CA TYR A 9 10.12 -8.16 -14.51
C TYR A 9 10.77 -6.93 -15.16
N HIS A 10 10.95 -6.93 -16.46
CA HIS A 10 11.59 -5.83 -17.19
C HIS A 10 10.75 -4.54 -17.12
N GLU A 11 9.41 -4.62 -17.04
CA GLU A 11 8.55 -3.44 -16.95
C GLU A 11 8.79 -2.66 -15.64
N TYR A 12 9.05 -3.38 -14.53
CA TYR A 12 9.43 -2.72 -13.27
C TYR A 12 10.79 -2.05 -13.37
N PHE A 13 11.75 -2.66 -14.10
CA PHE A 13 13.05 -2.06 -14.35
C PHE A 13 12.91 -0.79 -15.18
N GLU A 14 12.26 -0.87 -16.34
CA GLU A 14 12.09 0.26 -17.25
C GLU A 14 11.34 1.43 -16.59
N THR A 15 10.28 1.16 -15.84
CA THR A 15 9.44 2.22 -15.29
C THR A 15 9.97 2.76 -13.96
N ASN A 16 10.32 1.88 -13.01
CA ASN A 16 10.66 2.34 -11.65
C ASN A 16 12.14 2.69 -11.53
N ILE A 17 13.05 1.94 -12.16
CA ILE A 17 14.50 2.17 -12.02
C ILE A 17 14.97 3.21 -13.04
N LYS A 18 14.77 2.97 -14.32
CA LYS A 18 15.09 3.96 -15.36
C LYS A 18 14.32 5.27 -15.19
N GLY A 19 13.05 5.17 -14.77
CA GLY A 19 12.25 6.34 -14.42
C GLY A 19 12.89 7.18 -13.31
N ALA A 20 13.43 6.55 -12.26
CA ALA A 20 14.14 7.25 -11.19
C ALA A 20 15.42 7.93 -11.71
N GLU A 21 16.20 7.25 -12.57
CA GLU A 21 17.38 7.84 -13.22
C GLU A 21 17.01 9.06 -14.07
N ASN A 22 15.96 8.95 -14.89
CA ASN A 22 15.50 10.04 -15.74
C ASN A 22 15.04 11.25 -14.92
N ILE A 23 14.30 11.05 -13.82
CA ILE A 23 13.88 12.11 -12.91
C ILE A 23 15.10 12.79 -12.26
N CYS A 24 16.09 12.01 -11.82
CA CYS A 24 17.32 12.57 -11.24
C CYS A 24 18.13 13.37 -12.28
N ASN A 25 18.21 12.90 -13.52
CA ASN A 25 18.87 13.64 -14.61
C ASN A 25 18.15 14.94 -14.92
N PHE A 26 16.83 14.90 -15.09
CA PHE A 26 16.00 16.09 -15.26
C PHE A 26 16.20 17.10 -14.11
N ALA A 27 16.24 16.61 -12.88
CA ALA A 27 16.45 17.44 -11.69
C ALA A 27 17.83 18.11 -11.68
N ARG A 28 18.89 17.45 -12.18
CA ARG A 28 20.23 18.04 -12.34
C ARG A 28 20.24 19.13 -13.39
N GLU A 29 19.69 18.85 -14.58
CA GLU A 29 19.65 19.76 -15.72
C GLU A 29 18.82 21.03 -15.45
N ASN A 30 17.78 20.93 -14.64
CA ASN A 30 16.86 22.02 -14.35
C ASN A 30 17.02 22.63 -12.94
N ASN A 31 18.13 22.32 -12.24
CA ASN A 31 18.42 22.82 -10.90
C ASN A 31 17.27 22.58 -9.89
N VAL A 32 16.55 21.48 -10.01
CA VAL A 32 15.53 21.09 -9.05
C VAL A 32 16.22 20.70 -7.73
N VAL A 33 15.76 21.28 -6.63
CA VAL A 33 16.35 21.05 -5.31
C VAL A 33 15.49 20.17 -4.40
N THR A 34 14.27 19.83 -4.80
CA THR A 34 13.36 18.99 -4.02
C THR A 34 12.78 17.87 -4.87
N ILE A 35 12.95 16.64 -4.41
CA ILE A 35 12.26 15.46 -4.98
C ILE A 35 11.42 14.82 -3.87
N ILE A 36 10.14 14.58 -4.16
CA ILE A 36 9.26 13.75 -3.35
C ILE A 36 9.06 12.44 -4.11
N PHE A 37 9.53 11.34 -3.55
CA PHE A 37 9.44 10.02 -4.15
C PHE A 37 8.40 9.17 -3.43
N THR A 38 7.31 8.84 -4.12
CA THR A 38 6.34 7.87 -3.64
C THR A 38 6.88 6.46 -3.85
N SER A 39 7.51 5.91 -2.81
CA SER A 39 7.93 4.52 -2.73
C SER A 39 6.75 3.61 -2.36
N SER A 40 6.94 2.68 -1.46
CA SER A 40 5.93 1.75 -0.97
C SER A 40 6.41 1.08 0.32
N ILE A 41 5.51 0.46 1.07
CA ILE A 41 5.88 -0.52 2.11
C ILE A 41 6.39 -1.85 1.54
N ALA A 42 6.26 -2.09 0.24
CA ALA A 42 6.71 -3.33 -0.42
C ALA A 42 8.22 -3.64 -0.28
N PRO A 43 9.14 -2.65 -0.17
CA PRO A 43 10.52 -2.90 0.21
C PRO A 43 10.72 -3.67 1.52
N TYR A 44 9.82 -3.57 2.49
CA TYR A 44 9.91 -4.35 3.73
C TYR A 44 9.55 -5.83 3.54
N GLY A 45 8.82 -6.19 2.49
CA GLY A 45 8.16 -7.48 2.35
C GLY A 45 6.88 -7.59 3.19
N ALA A 46 6.37 -8.82 3.39
CA ALA A 46 5.17 -9.09 4.17
C ALA A 46 5.54 -9.90 5.43
N TRP A 47 5.44 -9.28 6.59
CA TRP A 47 5.88 -9.85 7.86
C TRP A 47 4.88 -9.54 8.99
N GLU A 48 4.71 -10.49 9.90
CA GLU A 48 3.91 -10.28 11.13
C GLU A 48 4.60 -9.32 12.10
N GLU A 49 5.93 -9.31 12.10
CA GLU A 49 6.73 -8.40 12.90
C GLU A 49 6.54 -6.95 12.48
N GLU A 50 6.55 -6.06 13.45
CA GLU A 50 6.50 -4.63 13.20
C GLU A 50 7.73 -4.16 12.42
N LYS A 51 7.52 -3.34 11.39
CA LYS A 51 8.56 -2.68 10.60
C LYS A 51 8.48 -1.17 10.78
N THR A 52 9.63 -0.57 11.07
CA THR A 52 9.86 0.86 11.14
C THR A 52 10.71 1.32 9.97
N GLU A 53 10.95 2.62 9.84
CA GLU A 53 11.84 3.17 8.82
C GLU A 53 13.30 2.68 8.96
N ASP A 54 13.70 2.27 10.16
CA ASP A 54 15.04 1.73 10.47
C ASP A 54 15.15 0.22 10.24
N SER A 55 14.02 -0.45 9.96
CA SER A 55 14.01 -1.88 9.65
C SER A 55 14.70 -2.18 8.33
N LEU A 56 15.53 -3.23 8.30
CA LEU A 56 16.18 -3.68 7.07
C LEU A 56 15.15 -4.05 6.00
N PRO A 57 15.22 -3.46 4.81
CA PRO A 57 14.36 -3.85 3.71
C PRO A 57 14.66 -5.28 3.24
N LEU A 58 13.62 -6.10 3.09
CA LEU A 58 13.68 -7.49 2.61
C LEU A 58 12.56 -7.72 1.58
N PRO A 59 12.65 -7.11 0.39
CA PRO A 59 11.59 -7.19 -0.61
C PRO A 59 11.41 -8.62 -1.11
N THR A 60 10.16 -9.05 -1.21
CA THR A 60 9.78 -10.39 -1.69
C THR A 60 9.12 -10.36 -3.06
N SER A 61 9.17 -9.22 -3.76
CA SER A 61 8.59 -9.04 -5.09
C SER A 61 9.46 -8.13 -5.95
N ALA A 62 9.39 -8.30 -7.28
CA ALA A 62 10.05 -7.42 -8.25
C ALA A 62 9.67 -5.95 -8.06
N TYR A 63 8.40 -5.68 -7.77
CA TYR A 63 7.93 -4.34 -7.42
C TYR A 63 8.64 -3.77 -6.20
N GLY A 64 8.67 -4.51 -5.08
CA GLY A 64 9.37 -4.06 -3.86
C GLY A 64 10.86 -3.82 -4.09
N SER A 65 11.53 -4.72 -4.82
CA SER A 65 12.93 -4.58 -5.19
C SER A 65 13.18 -3.35 -6.07
N SER A 66 12.34 -3.13 -7.09
CA SER A 66 12.48 -1.96 -7.97
C SER A 66 12.26 -0.63 -7.26
N LYS A 67 11.31 -0.58 -6.32
CA LYS A 67 11.10 0.61 -5.48
C LYS A 67 12.29 0.88 -4.56
N LEU A 68 12.86 -0.16 -3.95
CA LEU A 68 14.07 -0.02 -3.12
C LEU A 68 15.26 0.51 -3.92
N VAL A 69 15.50 -0.03 -5.12
CA VAL A 69 16.57 0.47 -6.00
C VAL A 69 16.32 1.93 -6.40
N ALA A 70 15.08 2.29 -6.71
CA ALA A 70 14.73 3.68 -7.00
C ALA A 70 14.97 4.61 -5.81
N GLU A 71 14.71 4.18 -4.56
CA GLU A 71 15.07 4.95 -3.37
C GLU A 71 16.58 5.26 -3.32
N GLU A 72 17.42 4.26 -3.60
CA GLU A 72 18.88 4.42 -3.60
C GLU A 72 19.37 5.34 -4.72
N ILE A 73 18.75 5.33 -5.89
CA ILE A 73 19.06 6.27 -6.99
C ILE A 73 18.77 7.70 -6.55
N HIS A 74 17.61 7.95 -5.94
CA HIS A 74 17.25 9.27 -5.45
C HIS A 74 18.16 9.73 -4.29
N LYS A 75 18.56 8.82 -3.38
CA LYS A 75 19.50 9.14 -2.31
C LYS A 75 20.87 9.57 -2.86
N ARG A 76 21.37 8.90 -3.92
CA ARG A 76 22.61 9.31 -4.60
C ARG A 76 22.48 10.70 -5.20
N TRP A 77 21.36 11.01 -5.85
CA TRP A 77 21.11 12.37 -6.35
C TRP A 77 21.14 13.41 -5.23
N GLN A 78 20.54 13.13 -4.09
CA GLN A 78 20.55 14.04 -2.94
C GLN A 78 21.98 14.24 -2.40
N ALA A 79 22.76 13.15 -2.30
CA ALA A 79 24.12 13.17 -1.78
C ALA A 79 25.12 13.98 -2.62
N GLU A 80 24.82 14.29 -3.88
CA GLU A 80 25.66 15.18 -4.72
C GLU A 80 25.67 16.63 -4.20
N LYS A 81 24.59 17.08 -3.55
CA LYS A 81 24.46 18.40 -2.95
C LYS A 81 23.70 18.32 -1.62
N PRO A 82 24.28 17.74 -0.56
CA PRO A 82 23.56 17.33 0.65
C PRO A 82 22.97 18.50 1.43
N ASN A 83 23.56 19.69 1.34
CA ASN A 83 23.13 20.90 2.03
C ASN A 83 22.13 21.75 1.22
N GLU A 84 21.88 21.40 -0.05
CA GLU A 84 20.97 22.15 -0.94
C GLU A 84 19.75 21.31 -1.29
N ARG A 85 19.93 20.00 -1.54
CA ARG A 85 18.89 19.12 -2.03
C ARG A 85 18.09 18.46 -0.90
N LYS A 86 16.79 18.40 -1.11
CA LYS A 86 15.82 17.74 -0.26
C LYS A 86 15.25 16.52 -0.98
N LEU A 87 15.32 15.38 -0.33
CA LEU A 87 14.68 14.14 -0.79
C LEU A 87 13.69 13.66 0.27
N ILE A 88 12.42 13.58 -0.08
CA ILE A 88 11.38 13.03 0.76
C ILE A 88 10.93 11.70 0.14
N ILE A 89 11.15 10.62 0.87
CA ILE A 89 10.74 9.26 0.48
C ILE A 89 9.54 8.88 1.33
N LEU A 90 8.41 8.65 0.68
CA LEU A 90 7.20 8.18 1.35
C LEU A 90 7.01 6.69 1.03
N ARG A 91 6.87 5.87 2.06
CA ARG A 91 6.48 4.46 1.96
C ARG A 91 5.02 4.30 2.37
N PRO A 92 4.07 4.59 1.48
CA PRO A 92 2.66 4.43 1.79
C PRO A 92 2.29 2.97 1.97
N GLY A 93 1.33 2.73 2.88
CA GLY A 93 0.53 1.52 2.91
C GLY A 93 -0.36 1.42 1.67
N VAL A 94 -1.39 0.58 1.73
CA VAL A 94 -2.40 0.56 0.67
C VAL A 94 -3.09 1.92 0.62
N VAL A 95 -2.90 2.64 -0.48
CA VAL A 95 -3.58 3.92 -0.71
C VAL A 95 -5.01 3.63 -1.12
N PHE A 96 -5.98 4.27 -0.46
CA PHE A 96 -7.39 4.13 -0.78
C PHE A 96 -8.06 5.49 -0.96
N GLY A 97 -9.17 5.50 -1.69
CA GLY A 97 -9.94 6.69 -2.00
C GLY A 97 -10.68 6.53 -3.33
N LYS A 98 -11.31 7.60 -3.79
CA LYS A 98 -12.07 7.59 -5.05
C LYS A 98 -11.17 7.16 -6.23
N ASP A 99 -11.74 6.34 -7.11
CA ASP A 99 -11.10 5.79 -8.32
C ASP A 99 -9.87 4.89 -8.03
N GLU A 100 -9.75 4.36 -6.79
CA GLU A 100 -8.65 3.47 -6.40
C GLU A 100 -8.60 2.19 -7.25
N GLY A 101 -9.74 1.61 -7.59
CA GLY A 101 -9.87 0.39 -8.43
C GLY A 101 -9.14 -0.86 -7.91
N GLY A 102 -8.61 -0.81 -6.69
CA GLY A 102 -7.70 -1.78 -6.12
C GLY A 102 -8.28 -2.61 -4.96
N ASN A 103 -7.54 -2.64 -3.85
CA ASN A 103 -7.83 -3.55 -2.74
C ASN A 103 -9.09 -3.16 -1.96
N PHE A 104 -9.30 -1.88 -1.70
CA PHE A 104 -10.45 -1.39 -0.93
C PHE A 104 -11.74 -1.46 -1.74
N THR A 105 -11.71 -1.07 -3.02
CA THR A 105 -12.84 -1.20 -3.94
C THR A 105 -13.27 -2.67 -4.06
N ARG A 106 -12.31 -3.59 -4.20
CA ARG A 106 -12.59 -5.03 -4.25
C ARG A 106 -13.12 -5.59 -2.94
N LEU A 107 -12.58 -5.13 -1.80
CA LEU A 107 -13.08 -5.49 -0.47
C LEU A 107 -14.54 -5.06 -0.32
N TYR A 108 -14.84 -3.80 -0.61
CA TYR A 108 -16.19 -3.27 -0.57
C TYR A 108 -17.15 -4.07 -1.46
N SER A 109 -16.77 -4.33 -2.71
CA SER A 109 -17.57 -5.11 -3.66
C SER A 109 -17.85 -6.54 -3.15
N ALA A 110 -16.84 -7.18 -2.55
CA ALA A 110 -17.02 -8.51 -1.95
C ALA A 110 -17.94 -8.48 -0.72
N MET A 111 -17.86 -7.44 0.11
CA MET A 111 -18.78 -7.24 1.24
C MET A 111 -20.21 -6.98 0.77
N ASN A 112 -20.38 -6.07 -0.20
CA ASN A 112 -21.68 -5.69 -0.74
C ASN A 112 -22.39 -6.87 -1.41
N SER A 113 -21.65 -7.75 -2.09
CA SER A 113 -22.20 -8.98 -2.68
C SER A 113 -22.36 -10.14 -1.68
N GLY A 114 -22.03 -9.94 -0.40
CA GLY A 114 -22.10 -10.97 0.64
C GLY A 114 -21.10 -12.13 0.47
N ARG A 115 -20.06 -11.94 -0.35
CA ARG A 115 -19.06 -12.97 -0.67
C ARG A 115 -17.79 -12.87 0.17
N PHE A 116 -17.66 -11.82 0.99
CA PHE A 116 -16.47 -11.66 1.82
C PHE A 116 -16.56 -12.50 3.10
N PHE A 117 -15.46 -13.14 3.43
CA PHE A 117 -15.20 -13.81 4.69
C PHE A 117 -13.77 -13.49 5.14
N TYR A 118 -13.52 -13.56 6.43
CA TYR A 118 -12.16 -13.36 6.97
C TYR A 118 -11.32 -14.62 6.74
N PRO A 119 -10.19 -14.52 5.98
CA PRO A 119 -9.32 -15.65 5.76
C PRO A 119 -8.40 -15.88 6.97
N GLY A 120 -8.57 -17.00 7.66
CA GLY A 120 -7.77 -17.43 8.81
C GLY A 120 -8.09 -16.70 10.10
N ARG A 121 -8.07 -15.39 10.13
CA ARG A 121 -8.27 -14.55 11.33
C ARG A 121 -8.79 -13.16 10.96
N LYS A 122 -9.27 -12.42 11.97
CA LYS A 122 -9.85 -11.07 11.80
C LYS A 122 -8.88 -9.95 12.19
N ASP A 123 -7.89 -10.26 13.01
CA ASP A 123 -6.92 -9.33 13.59
C ASP A 123 -5.71 -9.06 12.69
N THR A 124 -5.74 -9.49 11.42
CA THR A 124 -4.69 -9.20 10.45
C THR A 124 -4.53 -7.69 10.27
N LYS A 125 -3.38 -7.17 10.65
CA LYS A 125 -3.06 -5.73 10.52
C LYS A 125 -2.87 -5.35 9.06
N LYS A 126 -3.40 -4.21 8.67
CA LYS A 126 -3.31 -3.68 7.29
C LYS A 126 -2.82 -2.25 7.31
N ALA A 127 -1.60 -2.05 6.81
CA ALA A 127 -1.06 -0.72 6.58
C ALA A 127 -1.81 -0.04 5.44
N VAL A 128 -2.51 1.05 5.75
CA VAL A 128 -3.36 1.79 4.81
C VAL A 128 -3.19 3.29 5.01
N ILE A 129 -3.48 4.07 3.99
CA ILE A 129 -3.48 5.53 4.03
C ILE A 129 -4.54 6.09 3.08
N TYR A 130 -5.24 7.14 3.49
CA TYR A 130 -6.17 7.84 2.63
C TYR A 130 -5.43 8.73 1.62
N VAL A 131 -5.89 8.74 0.36
CA VAL A 131 -5.20 9.45 -0.72
C VAL A 131 -5.08 10.96 -0.48
N LYS A 132 -6.12 11.59 0.10
CA LYS A 132 -6.09 13.04 0.41
C LYS A 132 -5.10 13.36 1.53
N ASP A 133 -4.96 12.49 2.54
CA ASP A 133 -3.92 12.64 3.56
C ASP A 133 -2.52 12.49 2.98
N LEU A 134 -2.31 11.50 2.10
CA LEU A 134 -1.02 11.30 1.45
C LEU A 134 -0.64 12.54 0.62
N ALA A 135 -1.58 13.09 -0.15
CA ALA A 135 -1.35 14.29 -0.95
C ALA A 135 -1.06 15.52 -0.07
N HIS A 136 -1.80 15.69 1.03
CA HIS A 136 -1.56 16.75 2.00
C HIS A 136 -0.16 16.66 2.62
N LEU A 137 0.25 15.47 3.07
CA LEU A 137 1.58 15.23 3.61
C LEU A 137 2.70 15.57 2.63
N MET A 138 2.52 15.27 1.34
CA MET A 138 3.52 15.62 0.31
C MET A 138 3.75 17.13 0.24
N VAL A 139 2.67 17.92 0.23
CA VAL A 139 2.77 19.37 0.18
C VAL A 139 3.38 19.92 1.47
N GLU A 140 2.89 19.49 2.62
CA GLU A 140 3.36 19.95 3.93
C GLU A 140 4.85 19.64 4.14
N MET A 141 5.30 18.44 3.77
CA MET A 141 6.71 18.06 3.87
C MET A 141 7.60 18.81 2.88
N ALA A 142 7.10 19.09 1.66
CA ALA A 142 7.83 19.90 0.71
C ALA A 142 8.16 21.29 1.26
N GLU A 143 7.25 21.86 2.06
CA GLU A 143 7.41 23.18 2.67
C GLU A 143 8.27 23.15 3.94
N LYS A 144 8.03 22.16 4.81
CA LYS A 144 8.60 22.14 6.17
C LYS A 144 9.98 21.48 6.28
N GLU A 145 10.25 20.45 5.49
CA GLU A 145 11.51 19.72 5.58
C GLU A 145 12.70 20.55 5.08
N LYS A 146 13.85 20.36 5.74
CA LYS A 146 15.11 20.98 5.36
C LYS A 146 15.86 20.14 4.31
N PRO A 147 16.93 20.64 3.67
CA PRO A 147 17.82 19.81 2.88
C PRO A 147 18.27 18.56 3.64
N GLY A 148 18.28 17.41 2.94
CA GLY A 148 18.57 16.12 3.54
C GLY A 148 17.72 15.00 2.94
N VAL A 149 17.81 13.81 3.54
CA VAL A 149 16.99 12.64 3.19
C VAL A 149 16.00 12.37 4.30
N HIS A 150 14.71 12.39 3.95
CA HIS A 150 13.60 12.17 4.87
C HIS A 150 12.81 10.93 4.41
N LEU A 151 12.76 9.90 5.25
CA LEU A 151 12.01 8.67 4.98
C LEU A 151 10.90 8.52 6.00
N TYR A 152 9.66 8.34 5.51
CA TYR A 152 8.47 8.17 6.33
C TYR A 152 7.58 7.01 5.85
N ASN A 153 7.16 6.17 6.79
CA ASN A 153 6.05 5.26 6.58
C ASN A 153 4.74 6.06 6.67
N THR A 154 4.05 6.20 5.57
CA THR A 154 2.78 6.93 5.52
C THR A 154 1.61 5.95 5.65
N VAL A 155 1.26 5.68 6.91
CA VAL A 155 0.20 4.76 7.32
C VAL A 155 -0.51 5.30 8.56
N TYR A 156 -1.73 4.83 8.83
CA TYR A 156 -2.39 5.14 10.10
C TYR A 156 -1.59 4.62 11.30
N ALA A 157 -1.59 5.39 12.37
CA ALA A 157 -1.02 5.03 13.66
C ALA A 157 -2.02 5.42 14.79
N PRO A 158 -2.62 4.43 15.48
CA PRO A 158 -2.35 2.99 15.37
C PRO A 158 -2.79 2.37 14.04
N ILE A 159 -2.15 1.25 13.68
CA ILE A 159 -2.49 0.50 12.47
C ILE A 159 -3.82 -0.25 12.65
N HIS A 160 -4.62 -0.30 11.59
CA HIS A 160 -5.93 -0.95 11.62
C HIS A 160 -5.88 -2.44 11.26
N THR A 161 -6.77 -3.21 11.87
CA THR A 161 -7.04 -4.60 11.50
C THR A 161 -8.02 -4.68 10.33
N ILE A 162 -8.04 -5.82 9.63
CA ILE A 162 -9.04 -6.04 8.57
C ILE A 162 -10.47 -6.04 9.13
N GLU A 163 -10.68 -6.46 10.38
CA GLU A 163 -11.99 -6.40 11.02
C GLU A 163 -12.45 -4.95 11.24
N GLU A 164 -11.57 -4.08 11.77
CA GLU A 164 -11.87 -2.65 11.94
C GLU A 164 -12.20 -1.97 10.62
N ILE A 165 -11.43 -2.26 9.56
CA ILE A 165 -11.69 -1.73 8.22
C ILE A 165 -13.08 -2.16 7.72
N CYS A 166 -13.42 -3.45 7.83
CA CYS A 166 -14.72 -3.97 7.40
C CYS A 166 -15.88 -3.39 8.24
N LYS A 167 -15.72 -3.28 9.55
CA LYS A 167 -16.72 -2.67 10.45
C LYS A 167 -16.95 -1.20 10.08
N THR A 168 -15.88 -0.46 9.82
CA THR A 168 -15.99 0.96 9.44
C THR A 168 -16.66 1.12 8.07
N MET A 169 -16.31 0.29 7.09
CA MET A 169 -17.00 0.28 5.79
C MET A 169 -18.49 -0.03 5.96
N ALA A 170 -18.84 -1.05 6.74
CA ALA A 170 -20.24 -1.41 7.01
C ALA A 170 -21.01 -0.28 7.70
N LYS A 171 -20.40 0.37 8.69
CA LYS A 171 -21.00 1.51 9.42
C LYS A 171 -21.30 2.69 8.50
N VAL A 172 -20.35 3.04 7.62
CA VAL A 172 -20.46 4.22 6.75
C VAL A 172 -21.38 3.99 5.57
N THR A 173 -21.30 2.82 4.93
CA THR A 173 -21.99 2.57 3.65
C THR A 173 -23.29 1.77 3.78
N GLY A 174 -23.56 1.22 4.98
CA GLY A 174 -24.74 0.37 5.23
C GLY A 174 -24.63 -1.06 4.69
N VAL A 175 -23.49 -1.46 4.09
CA VAL A 175 -23.28 -2.85 3.66
C VAL A 175 -23.18 -3.78 4.87
N LYS A 176 -23.58 -5.04 4.68
CA LYS A 176 -23.60 -6.02 5.77
C LYS A 176 -22.18 -6.31 6.29
N GLU A 177 -21.99 -6.20 7.60
CA GLU A 177 -20.73 -6.57 8.25
C GLU A 177 -20.43 -8.06 8.06
N PRO A 178 -19.21 -8.44 7.59
CA PRO A 178 -18.82 -9.83 7.48
C PRO A 178 -18.68 -10.50 8.86
N LYS A 179 -19.22 -11.71 9.01
CA LYS A 179 -19.17 -12.45 10.30
C LYS A 179 -18.36 -13.72 10.24
N ILE A 180 -18.20 -14.29 9.05
CA ILE A 180 -17.62 -15.62 8.84
C ILE A 180 -16.10 -15.53 8.79
N THR A 181 -15.43 -16.36 9.58
CA THR A 181 -14.00 -16.63 9.47
C THR A 181 -13.80 -18.04 8.93
N VAL A 182 -13.05 -18.19 7.83
CA VAL A 182 -12.72 -19.49 7.26
C VAL A 182 -11.31 -19.89 7.69
N PRO A 183 -11.13 -21.02 8.37
CA PRO A 183 -9.81 -21.47 8.82
C PRO A 183 -8.79 -21.58 7.69
N ALA A 184 -7.53 -21.25 7.97
CA ALA A 184 -6.45 -21.27 6.98
C ALA A 184 -6.25 -22.65 6.33
N SER A 185 -6.46 -23.75 7.09
CA SER A 185 -6.41 -25.13 6.59
C SER A 185 -7.45 -25.38 5.49
N VAL A 186 -8.69 -24.95 5.72
CA VAL A 186 -9.79 -25.11 4.74
C VAL A 186 -9.48 -24.33 3.46
N LEU A 187 -8.98 -23.09 3.60
CA LEU A 187 -8.61 -22.25 2.45
C LEU A 187 -7.45 -22.86 1.63
N LYS A 188 -6.43 -23.42 2.29
CA LYS A 188 -5.31 -24.06 1.61
C LYS A 188 -5.77 -25.30 0.82
N ILE A 189 -6.59 -26.16 1.43
CA ILE A 189 -7.14 -27.34 0.76
C ILE A 189 -8.03 -26.92 -0.41
N GLY A 190 -8.95 -25.99 -0.21
CA GLY A 190 -9.86 -25.50 -1.26
C GLY A 190 -9.11 -24.88 -2.43
N ALA A 191 -8.12 -24.02 -2.17
CA ALA A 191 -7.32 -23.40 -3.22
C ALA A 191 -6.49 -24.44 -4.01
N SER A 192 -5.90 -25.42 -3.33
CA SER A 192 -5.13 -26.50 -3.97
C SER A 192 -6.03 -27.38 -4.85
N THR A 193 -7.23 -27.70 -4.38
CA THR A 193 -8.22 -28.52 -5.13
C THR A 193 -8.68 -27.78 -6.39
N ILE A 194 -9.03 -26.49 -6.28
CA ILE A 194 -9.47 -25.68 -7.41
C ILE A 194 -8.35 -25.50 -8.44
N CYS A 195 -7.11 -25.27 -8.00
CA CYS A 195 -5.95 -25.22 -8.90
C CYS A 195 -5.69 -26.57 -9.59
N GLY A 196 -5.86 -27.68 -8.88
CA GLY A 196 -5.73 -29.04 -9.44
C GLY A 196 -6.77 -29.31 -10.53
N ILE A 197 -8.04 -29.00 -10.27
CA ILE A 197 -9.13 -29.14 -11.25
C ILE A 197 -8.91 -28.19 -12.43
N GLY A 198 -8.50 -26.94 -12.20
CA GLY A 198 -8.19 -25.97 -13.25
C GLY A 198 -7.15 -26.48 -14.24
N LYS A 199 -6.06 -27.06 -13.73
CA LYS A 199 -5.03 -27.71 -14.58
C LYS A 199 -5.57 -28.86 -15.42
N LEU A 200 -6.48 -29.66 -14.85
CA LEU A 200 -7.09 -30.80 -15.57
C LEU A 200 -8.04 -30.37 -16.70
N ILE A 201 -8.72 -29.22 -16.58
CA ILE A 201 -9.69 -28.73 -17.57
C ILE A 201 -9.13 -27.57 -18.41
N GLY A 202 -7.82 -27.27 -18.32
CA GLY A 202 -7.14 -26.22 -19.11
C GLY A 202 -7.65 -24.81 -18.82
N LYS A 203 -8.29 -24.56 -17.66
CA LYS A 203 -8.76 -23.24 -17.24
C LYS A 203 -7.98 -22.76 -16.02
N SER A 204 -7.40 -21.55 -16.11
CA SER A 204 -6.85 -20.87 -14.96
C SER A 204 -7.97 -20.12 -14.21
N PHE A 205 -8.16 -20.46 -12.93
CA PHE A 205 -9.04 -19.69 -12.05
C PHE A 205 -8.21 -18.56 -11.41
N GLU A 206 -8.07 -17.44 -12.06
CA GLU A 206 -7.20 -16.32 -11.66
C GLU A 206 -7.53 -15.70 -10.28
N GLY A 207 -8.72 -15.99 -9.74
CA GLY A 207 -9.20 -15.43 -8.47
C GLY A 207 -8.72 -16.14 -7.20
N ILE A 208 -8.38 -17.45 -7.26
CA ILE A 208 -8.19 -18.32 -6.07
C ILE A 208 -6.82 -19.01 -6.12
N HIS A 209 -5.75 -18.21 -6.23
CA HIS A 209 -4.40 -18.76 -6.12
C HIS A 209 -3.99 -18.89 -4.63
N PRO A 210 -3.36 -20.03 -4.18
CA PRO A 210 -2.93 -20.21 -2.80
C PRO A 210 -2.08 -19.07 -2.25
N ASP A 211 -1.22 -18.47 -3.07
CA ASP A 211 -0.37 -17.35 -2.66
C ASP A 211 -1.16 -16.06 -2.38
N ARG A 212 -2.27 -15.83 -3.08
CA ARG A 212 -3.17 -14.69 -2.79
C ARG A 212 -3.86 -14.89 -1.44
N VAL A 213 -4.35 -16.09 -1.18
CA VAL A 213 -4.96 -16.45 0.12
C VAL A 213 -3.93 -16.27 1.24
N LYS A 214 -2.70 -16.73 1.05
CA LYS A 214 -1.61 -16.54 2.00
C LYS A 214 -1.32 -15.06 2.28
N LYS A 215 -1.25 -14.22 1.24
CA LYS A 215 -1.04 -12.77 1.38
C LYS A 215 -2.17 -12.07 2.14
N LEU A 216 -3.41 -12.53 2.03
CA LEU A 216 -4.54 -11.97 2.78
C LEU A 216 -4.44 -12.28 4.29
N MET A 217 -3.83 -13.42 4.66
CA MET A 217 -3.68 -13.85 6.05
C MET A 217 -2.45 -13.27 6.76
N ILE A 218 -1.51 -12.69 6.02
CA ILE A 218 -0.29 -12.09 6.60
C ILE A 218 -0.54 -10.60 6.86
N SER A 219 -0.08 -10.13 8.00
CA SER A 219 -0.12 -8.71 8.35
C SER A 219 0.85 -7.89 7.48
N THR A 220 0.52 -6.63 7.28
CA THR A 220 1.44 -5.57 6.88
C THR A 220 1.63 -4.66 8.09
N ASN A 221 2.38 -5.15 9.09
CA ASN A 221 2.54 -4.50 10.39
C ASN A 221 3.62 -3.40 10.30
N ILE A 222 3.21 -2.23 9.80
CA ILE A 222 4.09 -1.08 9.57
C ILE A 222 3.82 0.00 10.61
N ASN A 223 4.87 0.48 11.26
CA ASN A 223 4.80 1.54 12.26
C ASN A 223 4.85 2.92 11.58
N GLY A 224 3.85 3.76 11.84
CA GLY A 224 3.75 5.15 11.36
C GLY A 224 4.10 6.19 12.42
N GLN A 225 4.66 5.81 13.56
CA GLN A 225 4.89 6.73 14.70
C GLN A 225 5.92 7.81 14.38
N LYS A 226 6.91 7.54 13.53
CA LYS A 226 7.91 8.54 13.12
C LYS A 226 7.26 9.76 12.47
N LEU A 227 6.23 9.54 11.65
CA LEU A 227 5.45 10.62 11.06
C LEU A 227 4.88 11.55 12.14
N LEU A 228 4.20 10.95 13.15
CA LEU A 228 3.58 11.68 14.25
C LEU A 228 4.62 12.36 15.15
N ALA A 229 5.75 11.70 15.43
CA ALA A 229 6.84 12.25 16.24
C ALA A 229 7.49 13.48 15.61
N ASN A 230 7.49 13.58 14.28
CA ASN A 230 7.97 14.75 13.54
C ASN A 230 6.90 15.84 13.34
N GLY A 231 5.76 15.73 14.01
CA GLY A 231 4.73 16.77 14.03
C GLY A 231 3.71 16.69 12.89
N TYR A 232 3.82 15.71 11.99
CA TYR A 232 2.83 15.51 10.94
C TYR A 232 1.59 14.83 11.47
N ARG A 233 0.43 15.14 10.89
CA ARG A 233 -0.86 14.55 11.28
C ARG A 233 -1.66 14.19 10.04
N LEU A 234 -2.44 13.12 10.15
CA LEU A 234 -3.47 12.80 9.17
C LEU A 234 -4.72 13.62 9.51
N ASN A 235 -5.36 14.18 8.50
CA ASN A 235 -6.54 15.02 8.65
C ASN A 235 -7.83 14.20 8.84
N PHE A 236 -7.78 12.92 8.46
CA PHE A 236 -8.93 12.02 8.49
C PHE A 236 -8.62 10.80 9.36
N SER A 237 -9.51 10.46 10.28
CA SER A 237 -9.60 9.11 10.83
C SER A 237 -10.03 8.13 9.73
N LEU A 238 -9.92 6.82 9.97
CA LEU A 238 -10.38 5.82 9.00
C LEU A 238 -11.86 5.98 8.65
N GLU A 239 -12.69 6.32 9.65
CA GLU A 239 -14.14 6.52 9.46
C GLU A 239 -14.43 7.78 8.61
N GLU A 240 -13.79 8.88 8.92
CA GLU A 240 -13.92 10.13 8.16
C GLU A 240 -13.43 9.96 6.72
N ALA A 241 -12.32 9.27 6.52
CA ALA A 241 -11.76 8.99 5.19
C ALA A 241 -12.71 8.13 4.32
N ILE A 242 -13.27 7.06 4.88
CA ILE A 242 -14.25 6.22 4.17
C ILE A 242 -15.55 7.01 3.92
N SER A 243 -15.99 7.85 4.87
CA SER A 243 -17.18 8.70 4.71
C SER A 243 -16.98 9.73 3.60
N ASP A 244 -15.82 10.38 3.56
CA ASP A 244 -15.46 11.35 2.53
C ASP A 244 -15.38 10.70 1.15
N TRP A 245 -14.72 9.55 1.05
CA TRP A 245 -14.69 8.77 -0.19
C TRP A 245 -16.10 8.35 -0.65
N TYR A 246 -16.96 7.91 0.27
CA TYR A 246 -18.34 7.53 -0.06
C TYR A 246 -19.15 8.71 -0.60
N LYS A 247 -18.96 9.90 -0.03
CA LYS A 247 -19.55 11.16 -0.54
C LYS A 247 -19.03 11.51 -1.94
N ASP A 248 -17.71 11.43 -2.15
CA ASP A 248 -17.08 11.67 -3.46
C ASP A 248 -17.58 10.70 -4.54
N SER A 249 -18.04 9.52 -4.14
CA SER A 249 -18.64 8.48 -5.00
C SER A 249 -20.17 8.60 -5.12
N ASN A 250 -20.75 9.76 -4.79
CA ASN A 250 -22.17 10.08 -4.85
C ASN A 250 -23.07 9.17 -3.98
N LEU A 251 -22.55 8.66 -2.87
CA LEU A 251 -23.25 7.81 -1.90
C LEU A 251 -23.85 6.52 -2.50
N LYS A 252 -23.25 6.01 -3.57
CA LYS A 252 -23.73 4.78 -4.24
C LYS A 252 -22.87 3.57 -3.92
N GLU A 253 -21.58 3.71 -4.07
CA GLU A 253 -20.61 2.64 -3.88
C GLU A 253 -19.20 3.22 -3.72
N LEU A 254 -18.30 2.49 -3.05
CA LEU A 254 -16.90 2.88 -2.97
C LEU A 254 -16.17 2.46 -4.27
N LYS A 255 -15.98 3.42 -5.17
CA LYS A 255 -15.22 3.30 -6.43
C LYS A 255 -14.14 4.34 -6.52
#